data_6dc98b5213cde472bf22c7e85192b4df
#
_entry.id   6dc98b5213cde472bf22c7e85192b4df
#
_cell.length_a   1.000
_cell.length_b   1.000
_cell.length_c   1.000
_cell.angle_alpha   90.00
_cell.angle_beta   90.00
_cell.angle_gamma   90.00
#
_symmetry.space_group_name_H-M   'P 1'
#
loop_
_entity.id
_entity.type
_entity.pdbx_description
1 polymer ?
#
loop_
_entity_poly.entity_id
_entity_poly.type
_entity_poly.pdbx_seq_one_letter_code
_entity_poly.pdbx_strand_id
1 'polypeptide(L)'
;MPKTLIILAHPNISQSTVHKHWSDAVRQHSDRFTVHELYAVYPQGKIDVAAEQKLIETHDSLVWQFPIYWFNCPPLLKQWLDEVLTHGWAYGSKGKALKGRKIALAVSLGAPAADYCADGAVGCSVAEVLRPFELTAKYCNADYRPPFTFHTIDSNAGYSEAARQEVERSARDYLAWLDSLQQT
;
A
#
# COMPACT_ATOMS: atom_id res chain seq x y z
N MET A 1 21.88 3.76 1.80
CA MET A 1 20.89 3.01 2.63
C MET A 1 19.76 2.58 1.71
N PRO A 2 19.14 1.41 1.92
CA PRO A 2 18.01 0.98 1.12
C PRO A 2 16.85 1.98 1.25
N LYS A 3 16.17 2.28 0.13
CA LYS A 3 15.05 3.21 0.07
C LYS A 3 13.75 2.49 -0.25
N THR A 4 12.69 2.82 0.46
CA THR A 4 11.35 2.29 0.20
C THR A 4 10.48 3.37 -0.45
N LEU A 5 9.88 3.03 -1.58
CA LEU A 5 8.85 3.83 -2.24
C LEU A 5 7.47 3.41 -1.73
N ILE A 6 6.71 4.37 -1.23
CA ILE A 6 5.33 4.16 -0.79
C ILE A 6 4.40 4.81 -1.80
N ILE A 7 3.74 4.01 -2.60
CA ILE A 7 2.67 4.44 -3.51
C ILE A 7 1.39 4.57 -2.70
N LEU A 8 1.07 5.80 -2.32
CA LEU A 8 -0.12 6.12 -1.53
C LEU A 8 -1.29 6.43 -2.46
N ALA A 9 -2.31 5.59 -2.40
CA ALA A 9 -3.55 5.76 -3.17
C ALA A 9 -4.74 5.97 -2.24
N HIS A 10 -5.04 7.23 -1.94
CA HIS A 10 -6.22 7.62 -1.17
C HIS A 10 -6.93 8.78 -1.86
N PRO A 11 -8.20 8.62 -2.31
CA PRO A 11 -8.92 9.64 -3.08
C PRO A 11 -9.06 10.99 -2.36
N ASN A 12 -9.11 10.98 -1.03
CA ASN A 12 -9.21 12.18 -0.21
C ASN A 12 -8.32 12.06 1.03
N ILE A 13 -7.01 12.15 0.84
CA ILE A 13 -6.03 11.95 1.92
C ILE A 13 -6.17 12.97 3.04
N SER A 14 -6.60 14.19 2.73
CA SER A 14 -6.77 15.27 3.74
C SER A 14 -7.82 14.93 4.81
N GLN A 15 -8.77 14.07 4.48
CA GLN A 15 -9.82 13.59 5.40
C GLN A 15 -9.56 12.18 5.92
N SER A 16 -8.47 11.53 5.50
CA SER A 16 -8.10 10.22 6.00
C SER A 16 -7.47 10.32 7.38
N THR A 17 -8.08 9.71 8.38
CA THR A 17 -7.50 9.64 9.71
C THR A 17 -6.29 8.69 9.73
N VAL A 18 -6.39 7.51 9.14
CA VAL A 18 -5.33 6.49 9.19
C VAL A 18 -4.19 6.81 8.24
N HIS A 19 -4.47 6.85 6.94
CA HIS A 19 -3.42 6.97 5.91
C HIS A 19 -2.68 8.30 5.97
N LYS A 20 -3.37 9.36 6.41
CA LYS A 20 -2.72 10.66 6.65
C LYS A 20 -1.71 10.56 7.78
N HIS A 21 -2.08 10.00 8.94
CA HIS A 21 -1.16 9.83 10.08
C HIS A 21 0.04 8.97 9.71
N TRP A 22 -0.16 7.88 8.97
CA TRP A 22 0.94 7.04 8.51
C TRP A 22 1.87 7.81 7.58
N SER A 23 1.33 8.51 6.57
CA SER A 23 2.16 9.26 5.63
C SER A 23 2.89 10.42 6.30
N ASP A 24 2.26 11.12 7.25
CA ASP A 24 2.90 12.23 7.98
C ASP A 24 4.07 11.72 8.85
N ALA A 25 3.91 10.58 9.52
CA ALA A 25 4.98 9.95 10.27
C ALA A 25 6.16 9.52 9.37
N VAL A 26 5.86 8.90 8.23
CA VAL A 26 6.87 8.43 7.27
C VAL A 26 7.65 9.59 6.65
N ARG A 27 7.00 10.72 6.34
CA ARG A 27 7.66 11.91 5.76
C ARG A 27 8.73 12.52 6.66
N GLN A 28 8.69 12.25 7.96
CA GLN A 28 9.74 12.69 8.89
C GLN A 28 11.07 11.92 8.70
N HIS A 29 11.05 10.85 7.90
CA HIS A 29 12.19 9.96 7.60
C HIS A 29 12.46 9.89 6.09
N SER A 30 12.51 11.05 5.42
CA SER A 30 12.67 11.18 3.96
C SER A 30 14.03 10.68 3.43
N ASP A 31 14.99 10.45 4.30
CA ASP A 31 16.26 9.80 3.99
C ASP A 31 16.10 8.31 3.62
N ARG A 32 15.06 7.64 4.13
CA ARG A 32 14.77 6.22 3.95
C ARG A 32 13.51 5.93 3.15
N PHE A 33 12.53 6.82 3.22
CA PHE A 33 11.19 6.63 2.66
C PHE A 33 10.79 7.74 1.71
N THR A 34 10.19 7.38 0.60
CA THR A 34 9.57 8.31 -0.35
C THR A 34 8.08 8.06 -0.40
N VAL A 35 7.26 9.03 -0.02
CA VAL A 35 5.80 8.95 -0.15
C VAL A 35 5.37 9.60 -1.46
N HIS A 36 4.78 8.80 -2.35
CA HIS A 36 4.27 9.20 -3.65
C HIS A 36 2.75 9.11 -3.67
N GLU A 37 2.08 10.26 -3.59
CA GLU A 37 0.62 10.35 -3.54
C GLU A 37 0.03 10.34 -4.95
N LEU A 38 -0.53 9.23 -5.40
CA LEU A 38 -1.06 9.09 -6.76
C LEU A 38 -2.14 10.13 -7.10
N TYR A 39 -3.07 10.38 -6.18
CA TYR A 39 -4.16 11.33 -6.44
C TYR A 39 -3.71 12.80 -6.46
N ALA A 40 -2.60 13.13 -5.81
CA ALA A 40 -2.01 14.46 -5.87
C ALA A 40 -1.19 14.66 -7.16
N VAL A 41 -0.46 13.62 -7.57
CA VAL A 41 0.38 13.67 -8.80
C VAL A 41 -0.47 13.54 -10.05
N TYR A 42 -1.50 12.70 -10.02
CA TYR A 42 -2.38 12.42 -11.17
C TYR A 42 -3.85 12.74 -10.89
N PRO A 43 -4.20 14.00 -10.61
CA PRO A 43 -5.58 14.38 -10.24
C PRO A 43 -6.59 14.14 -11.37
N GLN A 44 -6.11 14.01 -12.62
CA GLN A 44 -6.94 13.70 -13.80
C GLN A 44 -6.78 12.25 -14.28
N GLY A 45 -6.07 11.40 -13.53
CA GLY A 45 -5.83 10.00 -13.89
C GLY A 45 -4.92 9.78 -15.09
N LYS A 46 -4.21 10.79 -15.57
CA LYS A 46 -3.24 10.65 -16.67
C LYS A 46 -1.87 10.29 -16.12
N ILE A 47 -1.57 9.01 -16.06
CA ILE A 47 -0.33 8.50 -15.46
C ILE A 47 0.83 8.64 -16.45
N ASP A 48 1.94 9.23 -16.00
CA ASP A 48 3.21 9.21 -16.73
C ASP A 48 3.94 7.91 -16.42
N VAL A 49 3.71 6.91 -17.25
CA VAL A 49 4.26 5.55 -17.07
C VAL A 49 5.79 5.57 -16.98
N ALA A 50 6.47 6.36 -17.82
CA ALA A 50 7.93 6.40 -17.84
C ALA A 50 8.49 7.03 -16.54
N ALA A 51 7.84 8.08 -16.03
CA ALA A 51 8.21 8.69 -14.76
C ALA A 51 8.00 7.73 -13.59
N GLU A 52 6.87 7.00 -13.55
CA GLU A 52 6.58 6.01 -12.51
C GLU A 52 7.57 4.85 -12.52
N GLN A 53 7.87 4.29 -13.69
CA GLN A 53 8.85 3.22 -13.84
C GLN A 53 10.24 3.66 -13.37
N LYS A 54 10.68 4.84 -13.77
CA LYS A 54 11.95 5.40 -13.32
C LYS A 54 11.96 5.64 -11.80
N LEU A 55 10.86 6.11 -11.23
CA LEU A 55 10.75 6.29 -9.78
C LEU A 55 10.91 4.96 -9.04
N ILE A 56 10.24 3.90 -9.50
CA ILE A 56 10.37 2.56 -8.93
C ILE A 56 11.82 2.08 -9.01
N GLU A 57 12.49 2.27 -10.14
CA GLU A 57 13.87 1.80 -10.36
C GLU A 57 14.88 2.41 -9.38
N THR A 58 14.59 3.59 -8.84
CA THR A 58 15.46 4.27 -7.85
C THR A 58 15.27 3.82 -6.41
N HIS A 59 14.37 2.86 -6.14
CA HIS A 59 14.06 2.37 -4.80
C HIS A 59 14.25 0.85 -4.71
N ASP A 60 14.61 0.37 -3.51
CA ASP A 60 14.90 -1.06 -3.27
C ASP A 60 13.64 -1.87 -2.96
N SER A 61 12.65 -1.25 -2.36
CA SER A 61 11.37 -1.86 -2.00
C SER A 61 10.19 -0.95 -2.33
N LEU A 62 9.01 -1.56 -2.48
CA LEU A 62 7.78 -0.90 -2.88
C LEU A 62 6.66 -1.27 -1.91
N VAL A 63 5.93 -0.28 -1.44
CA VAL A 63 4.72 -0.47 -0.62
C VAL A 63 3.53 0.15 -1.34
N TRP A 64 2.47 -0.62 -1.55
CA TRP A 64 1.18 -0.10 -1.98
C TRP A 64 0.35 0.20 -0.73
N GLN A 65 0.13 1.50 -0.45
CA GLN A 65 -0.61 1.98 0.72
C GLN A 65 -1.97 2.50 0.29
N PHE A 66 -3.08 1.86 0.78
CA PHE A 66 -4.43 2.23 0.39
C PHE A 66 -5.51 1.73 1.36
N PRO A 67 -6.68 2.37 1.42
CA PRO A 67 -7.85 1.82 2.10
C PRO A 67 -8.49 0.73 1.24
N ILE A 68 -8.98 -0.33 1.88
CA ILE A 68 -9.79 -1.33 1.19
C ILE A 68 -11.20 -0.75 0.92
N TYR A 69 -11.51 -0.58 -0.36
CA TYR A 69 -12.82 -0.19 -0.85
C TYR A 69 -13.45 -1.36 -1.63
N TRP A 70 -14.60 -1.85 -1.15
CA TRP A 70 -15.29 -2.98 -1.77
C TRP A 70 -14.33 -4.16 -2.03
N PHE A 71 -13.59 -4.54 -0.99
CA PHE A 71 -12.61 -5.65 -1.01
C PHE A 71 -11.48 -5.48 -2.03
N ASN A 72 -11.23 -4.26 -2.49
CA ASN A 72 -10.20 -3.95 -3.49
C ASN A 72 -9.54 -2.58 -3.19
N CYS A 73 -8.64 -2.15 -4.07
CA CYS A 73 -7.98 -0.86 -3.97
C CYS A 73 -8.81 0.27 -4.61
N PRO A 74 -8.48 1.54 -4.32
CA PRO A 74 -9.03 2.69 -5.02
C PRO A 74 -8.75 2.63 -6.54
N PRO A 75 -9.65 3.17 -7.38
CA PRO A 75 -9.58 3.04 -8.84
C PRO A 75 -8.26 3.47 -9.46
N LEU A 76 -7.69 4.59 -8.99
CA LEU A 76 -6.42 5.09 -9.56
C LEU A 76 -5.23 4.15 -9.30
N LEU A 77 -5.24 3.41 -8.18
CA LEU A 77 -4.20 2.39 -7.95
C LEU A 77 -4.36 1.22 -8.93
N LYS A 78 -5.59 0.79 -9.20
CA LYS A 78 -5.80 -0.28 -10.19
C LYS A 78 -5.36 0.16 -11.59
N GLN A 79 -5.71 1.38 -11.99
CA GLN A 79 -5.24 1.97 -13.24
C GLN A 79 -3.71 2.04 -13.27
N TRP A 80 -3.08 2.48 -12.20
CA TRP A 80 -1.62 2.54 -12.07
C TRP A 80 -0.98 1.16 -12.24
N LEU A 81 -1.53 0.12 -11.61
CA LEU A 81 -1.05 -1.27 -11.78
C LEU A 81 -1.14 -1.72 -13.24
N ASP A 82 -2.25 -1.41 -13.92
CA ASP A 82 -2.50 -1.82 -15.30
C ASP A 82 -1.58 -1.09 -16.31
N GLU A 83 -1.31 0.20 -16.09
CA GLU A 83 -0.54 1.01 -17.01
C GLU A 83 0.96 0.94 -16.76
N VAL A 84 1.41 0.90 -15.50
CA VAL A 84 2.83 0.97 -15.14
C VAL A 84 3.51 -0.39 -15.21
N LEU A 85 2.80 -1.48 -14.84
CA LEU A 85 3.36 -2.83 -14.86
C LEU A 85 3.31 -3.44 -16.27
N THR A 86 4.07 -2.88 -17.20
CA THR A 86 4.03 -3.25 -18.61
C THR A 86 4.81 -4.53 -18.91
N HIS A 87 4.38 -5.23 -19.98
CA HIS A 87 5.15 -6.34 -20.55
C HIS A 87 6.54 -5.88 -21.02
N GLY A 88 7.56 -6.67 -20.72
CA GLY A 88 8.95 -6.37 -21.07
C GLY A 88 9.67 -5.46 -20.06
N TRP A 89 8.93 -4.80 -19.16
CA TRP A 89 9.50 -4.05 -18.03
C TRP A 89 9.23 -4.78 -16.70
N ALA A 90 7.97 -4.96 -16.30
CA ALA A 90 7.61 -5.63 -15.05
C ALA A 90 7.61 -7.15 -15.16
N TYR A 91 7.13 -7.70 -16.28
CA TYR A 91 6.92 -9.13 -16.49
C TYR A 91 7.26 -9.57 -17.91
N GLY A 92 7.15 -10.89 -18.17
CA GLY A 92 7.56 -11.50 -19.42
C GLY A 92 9.07 -11.84 -19.43
N SER A 93 9.55 -12.42 -20.52
CA SER A 93 10.93 -12.93 -20.62
C SER A 93 12.02 -11.86 -20.44
N LYS A 94 11.72 -10.60 -20.77
CA LYS A 94 12.64 -9.47 -20.66
C LYS A 94 12.37 -8.61 -19.39
N GLY A 95 11.14 -8.68 -18.82
CA GLY A 95 10.75 -7.88 -17.67
C GLY A 95 11.48 -8.31 -16.40
N LYS A 96 12.28 -7.42 -15.82
CA LYS A 96 13.11 -7.70 -14.64
C LYS A 96 13.07 -6.57 -13.60
N ALA A 97 12.35 -5.49 -13.87
CA ALA A 97 12.38 -4.31 -13.02
C ALA A 97 11.95 -4.57 -11.56
N LEU A 98 11.04 -5.53 -11.37
CA LEU A 98 10.56 -5.92 -10.04
C LEU A 98 11.17 -7.23 -9.52
N LYS A 99 12.00 -7.90 -10.31
CA LYS A 99 12.57 -9.21 -9.93
C LYS A 99 13.35 -9.12 -8.61
N GLY A 100 12.91 -9.87 -7.61
CA GLY A 100 13.51 -9.91 -6.28
C GLY A 100 13.32 -8.63 -5.46
N ARG A 101 12.63 -7.62 -5.98
CA ARG A 101 12.28 -6.40 -5.24
C ARG A 101 11.21 -6.73 -4.22
N LYS A 102 11.38 -6.29 -2.98
CA LYS A 102 10.38 -6.47 -1.94
C LYS A 102 9.16 -5.63 -2.26
N ILE A 103 7.98 -6.27 -2.29
CA ILE A 103 6.69 -5.59 -2.43
C ILE A 103 5.80 -5.98 -1.26
N ALA A 104 5.21 -5.00 -0.61
CA ALA A 104 4.27 -5.20 0.48
C ALA A 104 3.05 -4.28 0.36
N LEU A 105 2.01 -4.57 1.14
CA LEU A 105 0.81 -3.75 1.22
C LEU A 105 0.69 -3.12 2.59
N ALA A 106 0.19 -1.89 2.65
CA ALA A 106 -0.24 -1.24 3.88
C ALA A 106 -1.69 -0.80 3.73
N VAL A 107 -2.60 -1.51 4.40
CA VAL A 107 -4.04 -1.34 4.16
C VAL A 107 -4.82 -1.05 5.43
N SER A 108 -5.85 -0.21 5.31
CA SER A 108 -6.89 -0.05 6.33
C SER A 108 -8.18 -0.74 5.89
N LEU A 109 -8.88 -1.35 6.86
CA LEU A 109 -10.10 -2.10 6.66
C LEU A 109 -11.17 -1.59 7.64
N GLY A 110 -12.41 -1.43 7.16
CA GLY A 110 -13.51 -0.94 7.97
C GLY A 110 -13.99 -1.95 9.02
N ALA A 111 -14.08 -3.22 8.63
CA ALA A 111 -14.54 -4.28 9.53
C ALA A 111 -13.46 -4.72 10.54
N PRO A 112 -13.88 -5.23 11.71
CA PRO A 112 -12.98 -5.82 12.71
C PRO A 112 -12.17 -6.99 12.15
N ALA A 113 -10.97 -7.23 12.68
CA ALA A 113 -10.13 -8.35 12.26
C ALA A 113 -10.82 -9.71 12.44
N ALA A 114 -11.66 -9.86 13.47
CA ALA A 114 -12.43 -11.08 13.74
C ALA A 114 -13.42 -11.44 12.63
N ASP A 115 -13.88 -10.47 11.85
CA ASP A 115 -14.82 -10.71 10.75
C ASP A 115 -14.14 -11.32 9.51
N TYR A 116 -12.81 -11.24 9.41
CA TYR A 116 -12.02 -11.75 8.30
C TYR A 116 -11.57 -13.20 8.53
N CYS A 117 -12.55 -14.09 8.64
CA CYS A 117 -12.34 -15.55 8.69
C CYS A 117 -13.54 -16.26 8.02
N ALA A 118 -13.44 -17.58 7.83
CA ALA A 118 -14.47 -18.35 7.15
C ALA A 118 -15.86 -18.25 7.83
N ASP A 119 -15.89 -18.21 9.15
CA ASP A 119 -17.12 -18.10 9.96
C ASP A 119 -17.44 -16.64 10.37
N GLY A 120 -16.63 -15.67 9.95
CA GLY A 120 -16.86 -14.25 10.23
C GLY A 120 -17.81 -13.58 9.25
N ALA A 121 -18.18 -12.34 9.54
CA ALA A 121 -19.16 -11.60 8.72
C ALA A 121 -18.67 -11.36 7.27
N VAL A 122 -17.36 -11.33 7.02
CA VAL A 122 -16.77 -11.19 5.68
C VAL A 122 -16.70 -12.53 4.96
N GLY A 123 -16.61 -13.66 5.68
CA GLY A 123 -16.58 -15.00 5.13
C GLY A 123 -15.27 -15.42 4.45
N CYS A 124 -14.21 -14.59 4.54
CA CYS A 124 -12.87 -14.90 4.03
C CYS A 124 -11.80 -14.15 4.82
N SER A 125 -10.57 -14.62 4.76
CA SER A 125 -9.41 -13.99 5.42
C SER A 125 -8.94 -12.72 4.70
N VAL A 126 -8.23 -11.83 5.40
CA VAL A 126 -7.56 -10.68 4.78
C VAL A 126 -6.58 -11.12 3.69
N ALA A 127 -5.89 -12.24 3.88
CA ALA A 127 -4.97 -12.78 2.88
C ALA A 127 -5.70 -13.15 1.58
N GLU A 128 -6.91 -13.69 1.66
CA GLU A 128 -7.74 -13.98 0.48
C GLU A 128 -8.20 -12.70 -0.22
N VAL A 129 -8.61 -11.67 0.54
CA VAL A 129 -8.94 -10.34 -0.02
C VAL A 129 -7.75 -9.73 -0.74
N LEU A 130 -6.54 -9.85 -0.18
CA LEU A 130 -5.31 -9.29 -0.75
C LEU A 130 -4.63 -10.19 -1.79
N ARG A 131 -5.15 -11.38 -2.03
CA ARG A 131 -4.59 -12.37 -2.95
C ARG A 131 -4.29 -11.84 -4.36
N PRO A 132 -5.13 -10.98 -4.99
CA PRO A 132 -4.82 -10.42 -6.30
C PRO A 132 -3.51 -9.64 -6.35
N PHE A 133 -3.18 -8.88 -5.29
CA PHE A 133 -1.94 -8.10 -5.19
C PHE A 133 -0.72 -9.00 -4.99
N GLU A 134 -0.86 -10.04 -4.17
CA GLU A 134 0.18 -11.07 -4.02
C GLU A 134 0.48 -11.74 -5.36
N LEU A 135 -0.56 -12.14 -6.11
CA LEU A 135 -0.41 -12.75 -7.42
C LEU A 135 0.24 -11.79 -8.42
N THR A 136 -0.11 -10.50 -8.40
CA THR A 136 0.52 -9.47 -9.22
C THR A 136 2.01 -9.36 -8.94
N ALA A 137 2.40 -9.26 -7.66
CA ALA A 137 3.80 -9.20 -7.25
C ALA A 137 4.57 -10.46 -7.69
N LYS A 138 4.01 -11.65 -7.45
CA LYS A 138 4.60 -12.93 -7.85
C LYS A 138 4.72 -13.06 -9.37
N TYR A 139 3.73 -12.61 -10.12
CA TYR A 139 3.77 -12.63 -11.58
C TYR A 139 4.89 -11.76 -12.15
N CYS A 140 5.25 -10.69 -11.44
CA CYS A 140 6.40 -9.83 -11.74
C CYS A 140 7.72 -10.36 -11.14
N ASN A 141 7.75 -11.58 -10.59
CA ASN A 141 8.90 -12.19 -9.90
C ASN A 141 9.42 -11.34 -8.71
N ALA A 142 8.58 -10.54 -8.09
CA ALA A 142 8.90 -9.78 -6.90
C ALA A 142 8.84 -10.66 -5.63
N ASP A 143 9.51 -10.22 -4.59
CA ASP A 143 9.47 -10.82 -3.25
C ASP A 143 8.31 -10.21 -2.47
N TYR A 144 7.14 -10.86 -2.50
CA TYR A 144 5.97 -10.39 -1.77
C TYR A 144 6.11 -10.64 -0.27
N ARG A 145 5.97 -9.57 0.51
CA ARG A 145 6.15 -9.58 1.97
C ARG A 145 4.81 -9.48 2.69
N PRO A 146 4.72 -9.96 3.96
CA PRO A 146 3.50 -9.85 4.75
C PRO A 146 2.97 -8.41 4.81
N PRO A 147 1.64 -8.21 4.65
CA PRO A 147 1.05 -6.88 4.66
C PRO A 147 1.00 -6.28 6.07
N PHE A 148 1.01 -4.96 6.16
CA PHE A 148 0.58 -4.20 7.32
C PHE A 148 -0.91 -3.92 7.23
N THR A 149 -1.69 -4.30 8.24
CA THR A 149 -3.15 -4.14 8.24
C THR A 149 -3.63 -3.39 9.47
N PHE A 150 -4.59 -2.50 9.30
CA PHE A 150 -5.24 -1.78 10.38
C PHE A 150 -6.76 -1.88 10.23
N HIS A 151 -7.44 -2.30 11.28
CA HIS A 151 -8.85 -2.68 11.25
C HIS A 151 -9.73 -1.72 12.04
N THR A 152 -11.06 -1.89 11.89
CA THR A 152 -12.10 -1.19 12.67
C THR A 152 -12.09 0.32 12.46
N ILE A 153 -11.85 0.75 11.20
CA ILE A 153 -11.91 2.16 10.82
C ILE A 153 -13.08 2.40 9.89
N ASP A 154 -14.19 2.81 10.47
CA ASP A 154 -15.36 3.30 9.74
C ASP A 154 -15.35 4.84 9.77
N SER A 155 -15.08 5.44 8.62
CA SER A 155 -15.09 6.90 8.44
C SER A 155 -16.48 7.51 8.64
N ASN A 156 -17.54 6.71 8.55
CA ASN A 156 -18.94 7.17 8.70
C ASN A 156 -19.37 7.23 10.16
N ALA A 157 -18.77 6.42 11.03
CA ALA A 157 -19.10 6.34 12.45
C ALA A 157 -18.43 7.43 13.31
N GLY A 158 -17.46 8.16 12.74
CA GLY A 158 -16.61 9.08 13.50
C GLY A 158 -15.57 8.33 14.36
N TYR A 159 -14.69 9.09 15.00
CA TYR A 159 -13.58 8.50 15.78
C TYR A 159 -13.70 8.87 17.24
N SER A 160 -13.82 7.88 18.12
CA SER A 160 -13.65 8.06 19.57
C SER A 160 -12.21 8.45 19.90
N GLU A 161 -11.99 8.95 21.11
CA GLU A 161 -10.63 9.24 21.59
C GLU A 161 -9.76 7.99 21.61
N ALA A 162 -10.30 6.84 22.01
CA ALA A 162 -9.59 5.56 21.98
C ALA A 162 -9.18 5.18 20.54
N ALA A 163 -10.06 5.33 19.57
CA ALA A 163 -9.74 5.05 18.16
C ALA A 163 -8.63 5.97 17.61
N ARG A 164 -8.62 7.25 18.03
CA ARG A 164 -7.54 8.19 17.64
C ARG A 164 -6.19 7.76 18.22
N GLN A 165 -6.17 7.35 19.48
CA GLN A 165 -4.94 6.85 20.14
C GLN A 165 -4.43 5.56 19.47
N GLU A 166 -5.35 4.69 19.00
CA GLU A 166 -4.96 3.50 18.23
C GLU A 166 -4.35 3.87 16.88
N VAL A 167 -4.90 4.87 16.18
CA VAL A 167 -4.32 5.38 14.94
C VAL A 167 -2.92 5.95 15.16
N GLU A 168 -2.72 6.74 16.21
CA GLU A 168 -1.38 7.26 16.56
C GLU A 168 -0.39 6.14 16.88
N ARG A 169 -0.84 5.10 17.58
CA ARG A 169 0.00 3.91 17.85
C ARG A 169 0.33 3.20 16.55
N SER A 170 -0.65 3.00 15.68
CA SER A 170 -0.47 2.30 14.41
C SER A 170 0.54 3.01 13.50
N ALA A 171 0.69 4.33 13.59
CA ALA A 171 1.70 5.06 12.82
C ALA A 171 3.13 4.70 13.28
N ARG A 172 3.35 4.48 14.57
CA ARG A 172 4.65 3.98 15.09
C ARG A 172 4.89 2.54 14.67
N ASP A 173 3.87 1.70 14.76
CA ASP A 173 3.94 0.29 14.35
C ASP A 173 4.20 0.17 12.84
N TYR A 174 3.61 1.06 12.04
CA TYR A 174 3.84 1.16 10.61
C TYR A 174 5.30 1.50 10.28
N LEU A 175 5.90 2.47 10.97
CA LEU A 175 7.32 2.79 10.80
C LEU A 175 8.22 1.59 11.16
N ALA A 176 7.95 0.92 12.28
CA ALA A 176 8.70 -0.26 12.69
C ALA A 176 8.58 -1.41 11.66
N TRP A 177 7.38 -1.60 11.10
CA TRP A 177 7.16 -2.58 10.04
C TRP A 177 7.91 -2.22 8.75
N LEU A 178 7.90 -0.94 8.34
CA LEU A 178 8.67 -0.47 7.18
C LEU A 178 10.18 -0.70 7.38
N ASP A 179 10.70 -0.47 8.58
CA ASP A 179 12.09 -0.75 8.91
C ASP A 179 12.41 -2.24 8.80
N SER A 180 11.48 -3.11 9.22
CA SER A 180 11.66 -4.57 9.09
C SER A 180 11.75 -5.05 7.65
N LEU A 181 11.08 -4.37 6.72
CA LEU A 181 11.18 -4.69 5.29
C LEU A 181 12.59 -4.44 4.73
N GLN A 182 13.35 -3.54 5.33
CA GLN A 182 14.70 -3.21 4.86
C GLN A 182 15.77 -4.19 5.39
N GLN A 183 15.50 -4.87 6.51
CA GLN A 183 16.48 -5.70 7.22
C GLN A 183 16.56 -7.15 6.73
N THR A 184 15.55 -7.67 6.04
CA THR A 184 15.44 -9.06 5.54
C THR A 184 15.59 -9.15 4.05
#